data_9a41dbcfe43ef43949d195b76dbe3f51
#
_entry.id   9a41dbcfe43ef43949d195b76dbe3f51
#
_cell.length_a   1.000
_cell.length_b   1.000
_cell.length_c   1.000
_cell.angle_alpha   90.00
_cell.angle_beta   90.00
_cell.angle_gamma   90.00
#
_symmetry.space_group_name_H-M   'P 1'
#
loop_
_entity.id
_entity.type
_entity.pdbx_description
1 polymer ?
#
loop_
_entity_poly.entity_id
_entity_poly.type
_entity_poly.pdbx_seq_one_letter_code
_entity_poly.pdbx_strand_id
1 'polypeptide(L)'
;MLKYITMAFVFAATMANAQATDYEACEAGASIAEATAEIRDQGATDRDAYFTLMSYGLDSELARNFVLFVYYMNPDANPTEIYAEFMNVCLGEST
;
A
#
# COMPACT_ATOMS: atom_id res chain seq x y z
N MET A 1 8.87 28.45 1.37
CA MET A 1 9.90 28.29 2.39
C MET A 1 9.36 27.61 3.64
N LEU A 2 8.33 28.19 4.23
CA LEU A 2 7.74 27.57 5.41
C LEU A 2 7.27 26.15 5.14
N LYS A 3 6.82 25.91 3.92
CA LYS A 3 6.34 24.60 3.52
C LYS A 3 7.43 23.54 3.69
N TYR A 4 8.63 23.86 3.26
CA TYR A 4 9.72 22.90 3.34
C TYR A 4 10.16 22.65 4.78
N ILE A 5 10.16 23.68 5.57
CA ILE A 5 10.51 23.55 6.98
C ILE A 5 9.49 22.66 7.67
N THR A 6 8.21 22.83 7.34
CA THR A 6 7.15 22.02 7.92
C THR A 6 7.32 20.57 7.56
N MET A 7 7.66 20.28 6.31
CA MET A 7 7.84 18.92 5.88
C MET A 7 9.00 18.25 6.61
N ALA A 8 10.10 18.95 6.78
CA ALA A 8 11.23 18.40 7.48
C ALA A 8 10.87 18.09 8.92
N PHE A 9 10.07 18.95 9.51
CA PHE A 9 9.64 18.78 10.89
C PHE A 9 8.76 17.54 11.03
N VAL A 10 7.82 17.36 10.11
CA VAL A 10 6.93 16.20 10.11
C VAL A 10 7.74 14.92 9.98
N PHE A 11 8.73 14.93 9.12
CA PHE A 11 9.57 13.78 8.92
C PHE A 11 10.29 13.40 10.21
N ALA A 12 10.83 14.38 10.91
CA ALA A 12 11.52 14.13 12.17
C ALA A 12 10.56 13.57 13.22
N ALA A 13 9.35 14.12 13.27
CA ALA A 13 8.35 13.63 14.22
C ALA A 13 7.97 12.18 13.93
N THR A 14 7.85 11.85 12.65
CA THR A 14 7.51 10.48 12.26
C THR A 14 8.57 9.50 12.74
N MET A 15 9.83 9.86 12.61
CA MET A 15 10.90 8.99 13.05
C MET A 15 10.90 8.83 14.56
N ALA A 16 10.45 9.83 15.29
CA ALA A 16 10.43 9.77 16.74
C ALA A 16 9.31 8.89 17.27
N ASN A 17 8.28 8.63 16.44
CA ASN A 17 7.12 7.85 16.85
C ASN A 17 7.02 6.60 16.01
N ALA A 18 7.75 5.56 16.40
CA ALA A 18 7.82 4.34 15.61
C ALA A 18 6.45 3.71 15.39
N GLN A 19 5.60 3.69 16.41
CA GLN A 19 4.28 3.07 16.28
C GLN A 19 3.40 3.81 15.29
N ALA A 20 3.41 5.14 15.36
CA ALA A 20 2.64 5.93 14.41
C ALA A 20 3.19 5.72 13.00
N THR A 21 4.51 5.62 12.87
CA THR A 21 5.14 5.38 11.59
C THR A 21 4.71 4.03 11.01
N ASP A 22 4.68 3.01 11.85
CA ASP A 22 4.28 1.68 11.41
C ASP A 22 2.84 1.67 10.94
N TYR A 23 1.96 2.30 11.71
CA TYR A 23 0.56 2.36 11.32
C TYR A 23 0.39 3.14 10.02
N GLU A 24 1.07 4.27 9.91
CA GLU A 24 0.97 5.08 8.71
C GLU A 24 1.54 4.36 7.50
N ALA A 25 2.62 3.60 7.70
CA ALA A 25 3.17 2.82 6.61
C ALA A 25 2.19 1.75 6.16
N CYS A 26 1.52 1.11 7.11
CA CYS A 26 0.52 0.11 6.78
C CYS A 26 -0.66 0.72 6.04
N GLU A 27 -1.09 1.91 6.44
CA GLU A 27 -2.17 2.59 5.75
C GLU A 27 -1.78 2.93 4.32
N ALA A 28 -0.56 3.41 4.12
CA ALA A 28 -0.08 3.72 2.78
C ALA A 28 -0.09 2.48 1.90
N GLY A 29 0.40 1.37 2.44
CA GLY A 29 0.39 0.12 1.71
C GLY A 29 -1.02 -0.38 1.44
N ALA A 30 -1.91 -0.24 2.43
CA ALA A 30 -3.30 -0.67 2.26
C ALA A 30 -3.98 0.14 1.16
N SER A 31 -3.68 1.42 1.08
CA SER A 31 -4.25 2.26 0.03
C SER A 31 -3.75 1.83 -1.36
N ILE A 32 -2.49 1.47 -1.45
CA ILE A 32 -1.94 0.97 -2.72
C ILE A 32 -2.59 -0.36 -3.08
N ALA A 33 -2.76 -1.24 -2.10
CA ALA A 33 -3.41 -2.52 -2.35
C ALA A 33 -4.85 -2.33 -2.79
N GLU A 34 -5.56 -1.41 -2.14
CA GLU A 34 -6.93 -1.10 -2.51
C GLU A 34 -7.01 -0.59 -3.95
N ALA A 35 -6.12 0.33 -4.30
CA ALA A 35 -6.10 0.86 -5.66
C ALA A 35 -5.78 -0.24 -6.67
N THR A 36 -4.89 -1.16 -6.31
CA THR A 36 -4.56 -2.28 -7.16
C THR A 36 -5.80 -3.17 -7.38
N ALA A 37 -6.59 -3.37 -6.33
CA ALA A 37 -7.82 -4.14 -6.47
C ALA A 37 -8.84 -3.41 -7.35
N GLU A 38 -8.86 -2.08 -7.28
CA GLU A 38 -9.78 -1.32 -8.13
C GLU A 38 -9.45 -1.48 -9.61
N ILE A 39 -8.18 -1.41 -9.98
CA ILE A 39 -7.82 -1.58 -11.38
C ILE A 39 -8.00 -3.02 -11.82
N ARG A 40 -7.82 -3.98 -10.91
CA ARG A 40 -8.14 -5.38 -11.21
C ARG A 40 -9.61 -5.52 -11.57
N ASP A 41 -10.48 -4.90 -10.77
CA ASP A 41 -11.92 -5.00 -10.99
C ASP A 41 -12.34 -4.28 -12.27
N GLN A 42 -11.53 -3.36 -12.75
CA GLN A 42 -11.78 -2.69 -14.03
C GLN A 42 -11.26 -3.50 -15.21
N GLY A 43 -10.67 -4.65 -14.94
CA GLY A 43 -10.24 -5.54 -16.01
C GLY A 43 -8.75 -5.55 -16.27
N ALA A 44 -7.94 -4.85 -15.48
CA ALA A 44 -6.50 -4.86 -15.67
C ALA A 44 -5.96 -6.24 -15.32
N THR A 45 -5.04 -6.73 -16.16
CA THR A 45 -4.37 -7.98 -15.87
C THR A 45 -3.35 -7.77 -14.76
N ASP A 46 -2.86 -8.87 -14.19
CA ASP A 46 -1.81 -8.79 -13.18
C ASP A 46 -0.57 -8.08 -13.72
N ARG A 47 -0.25 -8.33 -14.98
CA ARG A 47 0.89 -7.68 -15.61
C ARG A 47 0.66 -6.18 -15.76
N ASP A 48 -0.55 -5.79 -16.18
CA ASP A 48 -0.89 -4.37 -16.29
C ASP A 48 -0.78 -3.68 -14.95
N ALA A 49 -1.28 -4.32 -13.90
CA ALA A 49 -1.21 -3.75 -12.57
C ALA A 49 0.24 -3.60 -12.12
N TYR A 50 1.06 -4.59 -12.41
CA TYR A 50 2.48 -4.55 -12.05
C TYR A 50 3.15 -3.32 -12.67
N PHE A 51 2.98 -3.13 -13.96
CA PHE A 51 3.62 -2.00 -14.63
C PHE A 51 3.02 -0.67 -14.19
N THR A 52 1.72 -0.64 -13.90
CA THR A 52 1.09 0.57 -13.40
C THR A 52 1.72 0.98 -12.06
N LEU A 53 1.89 0.03 -11.15
CA LEU A 53 2.50 0.33 -9.86
C LEU A 53 3.93 0.83 -10.02
N MET A 54 4.68 0.22 -10.94
CA MET A 54 6.04 0.68 -11.17
C MET A 54 6.07 2.09 -11.74
N SER A 55 5.08 2.43 -12.56
CA SER A 55 5.03 3.78 -13.12
C SER A 55 4.76 4.83 -12.05
N TYR A 56 4.19 4.43 -10.92
CA TYR A 56 3.97 5.33 -9.80
C TYR A 56 5.17 5.39 -8.85
N GLY A 57 6.24 4.68 -9.17
CA GLY A 57 7.46 4.80 -8.40
C GLY A 57 7.76 3.62 -7.50
N LEU A 58 6.92 2.60 -7.47
CA LEU A 58 7.24 1.42 -6.67
C LEU A 58 8.35 0.63 -7.35
N ASP A 59 9.25 0.07 -6.54
CA ASP A 59 10.26 -0.81 -7.13
C ASP A 59 9.60 -2.13 -7.54
N SER A 60 10.31 -2.90 -8.35
CA SER A 60 9.73 -4.08 -8.97
C SER A 60 9.32 -5.14 -7.96
N GLU A 61 10.10 -5.29 -6.89
CA GLU A 61 9.77 -6.30 -5.90
C GLU A 61 8.52 -5.93 -5.13
N LEU A 62 8.42 -4.68 -4.75
CA LEU A 62 7.26 -4.19 -4.03
C LEU A 62 6.00 -4.27 -4.90
N ALA A 63 6.12 -3.86 -6.15
CA ALA A 63 5.00 -3.94 -7.09
C ALA A 63 4.53 -5.39 -7.23
N ARG A 64 5.47 -6.30 -7.35
CA ARG A 64 5.11 -7.72 -7.46
C ARG A 64 4.38 -8.21 -6.23
N ASN A 65 4.83 -7.79 -5.04
CA ASN A 65 4.19 -8.22 -3.81
C ASN A 65 2.75 -7.73 -3.73
N PHE A 66 2.47 -6.51 -4.14
CA PHE A 66 1.09 -6.03 -4.16
C PHE A 66 0.24 -6.81 -5.15
N VAL A 67 0.79 -7.11 -6.32
CA VAL A 67 0.05 -7.88 -7.32
C VAL A 67 -0.24 -9.28 -6.79
N LEU A 68 0.73 -9.92 -6.16
CA LEU A 68 0.52 -11.24 -5.59
C LEU A 68 -0.58 -11.21 -4.53
N PHE A 69 -0.55 -10.21 -3.68
CA PHE A 69 -1.54 -10.09 -2.62
C PHE A 69 -2.95 -9.93 -3.18
N VAL A 70 -3.10 -9.08 -4.18
CA VAL A 70 -4.42 -8.72 -4.69
C VAL A 70 -4.95 -9.73 -5.70
N TYR A 71 -4.09 -10.22 -6.60
CA TYR A 71 -4.55 -11.06 -7.69
C TYR A 71 -4.51 -12.55 -7.37
N TYR A 72 -3.59 -12.97 -6.52
CA TYR A 72 -3.39 -14.40 -6.28
C TYR A 72 -3.78 -14.85 -4.88
N MET A 73 -3.55 -14.01 -3.89
CA MET A 73 -3.88 -14.38 -2.52
C MET A 73 -5.31 -14.01 -2.15
N ASN A 74 -5.84 -12.95 -2.73
CA ASN A 74 -7.18 -12.46 -2.41
C ASN A 74 -7.94 -12.09 -3.68
N PRO A 75 -8.07 -13.03 -4.62
CA PRO A 75 -8.62 -12.68 -5.93
C PRO A 75 -10.08 -12.26 -5.92
N ASP A 76 -10.83 -12.71 -4.92
CA ASP A 76 -12.27 -12.44 -4.86
C ASP A 76 -12.62 -11.33 -3.90
N ALA A 77 -11.64 -10.78 -3.20
CA ALA A 77 -11.92 -9.72 -2.23
C ALA A 77 -12.12 -8.40 -2.97
N ASN A 78 -13.12 -7.63 -2.52
CA ASN A 78 -13.33 -6.31 -3.10
C ASN A 78 -12.30 -5.32 -2.54
N PRO A 79 -12.18 -4.11 -3.12
CA PRO A 79 -11.14 -3.18 -2.67
C PRO A 79 -11.21 -2.86 -1.18
N THR A 80 -12.39 -2.71 -0.62
CA THR A 80 -12.52 -2.43 0.81
C THR A 80 -12.00 -3.59 1.65
N GLU A 81 -12.30 -4.81 1.23
CA GLU A 81 -11.81 -6.00 1.92
C GLU A 81 -10.30 -6.13 1.79
N ILE A 82 -9.77 -5.77 0.63
CA ILE A 82 -8.32 -5.79 0.41
C ILE A 82 -7.64 -4.82 1.38
N TYR A 83 -8.20 -3.61 1.52
CA TYR A 83 -7.65 -2.64 2.46
C TYR A 83 -7.61 -3.21 3.87
N ALA A 84 -8.74 -3.77 4.32
CA ALA A 84 -8.84 -4.30 5.68
C ALA A 84 -7.88 -5.47 5.88
N GLU A 85 -7.81 -6.37 4.92
CA GLU A 85 -6.95 -7.53 5.03
C GLU A 85 -5.48 -7.12 5.06
N PHE A 86 -5.11 -6.15 4.22
CA PHE A 86 -3.74 -5.66 4.22
C PHE A 86 -3.39 -5.07 5.58
N MET A 87 -4.29 -4.29 6.16
CA MET A 87 -4.04 -3.70 7.47
C MET A 87 -3.84 -4.78 8.52
N ASN A 88 -4.69 -5.81 8.51
CA ASN A 88 -4.56 -6.89 9.47
C ASN A 88 -3.21 -7.59 9.37
N VAL A 89 -2.80 -7.91 8.15
CA VAL A 89 -1.53 -8.60 7.94
C VAL A 89 -0.37 -7.68 8.31
N CYS A 90 -0.43 -6.43 7.88
CA CYS A 90 0.66 -5.49 8.10
C CYS A 90 0.87 -5.21 9.57
N LEU A 91 -0.21 -5.06 10.32
CA LEU A 91 -0.13 -4.78 11.74
C LEU A 91 0.09 -6.04 12.58
N GLY A 92 0.02 -7.21 11.96
CA GLY A 92 0.21 -8.45 12.67
C GLY A 92 -0.92 -8.83 13.59
N GLU A 93 -2.10 -8.29 13.37
CA GLU A 93 -3.22 -8.52 14.28
C GLU A 93 -3.87 -9.89 14.07
N SER A 94 -3.59 -10.51 12.96
CA SER A 94 -4.12 -11.84 12.71
C SER A 94 -3.42 -12.88 13.55
N THR A 95 -2.34 -12.51 14.20
CA THR A 95 -1.64 -13.41 15.11
C THR A 95 -2.22 -13.30 16.51
#